data_ba4ae43ae108d0f0266d5be7528bfb53
#
_entry.id   ba4ae43ae108d0f0266d5be7528bfb53
#
_cell.length_a   1.000
_cell.length_b   1.000
_cell.length_c   1.000
_cell.angle_alpha   90.00
_cell.angle_beta   90.00
_cell.angle_gamma   90.00
#
_symmetry.space_group_name_H-M   'P 1'
#
loop_
_entity.id
_entity.type
_entity.pdbx_description
1 polymer ?
#
loop_
_entity_poly.entity_id
_entity_poly.type
_entity_poly.pdbx_seq_one_letter_code
_entity_poly.pdbx_strand_id
1 'polypeptide(L)'
;LRTHHATVRMRLVRAQVRRVLRVSAAAGGQTAFSDGFPLLLISEASLSDFNSRVSSPLPMNRFRPNLVVAGCGAYAEDQWRTLRIGETTFHVVKPCSRCKITTTDQETGYRGEEPLTTLSTYRRKQDVKAPCGDAVDVFFGQNICHQQQGRVSKGDAVYANFWQYPWYLGGYWHFC
;
A
#
# COMPACT_ATOMS: atom_id res chain seq x y z
N LEU A 1 -26.03 15.07 -11.14
CA LEU A 1 -24.84 15.10 -10.26
C LEU A 1 -23.66 14.56 -11.05
N ARG A 2 -22.79 15.46 -11.55
CA ARG A 2 -21.54 15.08 -12.24
C ARG A 2 -20.55 14.61 -11.18
N THR A 3 -20.22 13.32 -11.21
CA THR A 3 -19.13 12.76 -10.43
C THR A 3 -17.81 13.22 -11.06
N HIS A 4 -17.13 14.15 -10.41
CA HIS A 4 -15.77 14.51 -10.79
C HIS A 4 -14.84 13.37 -10.40
N HIS A 5 -14.55 12.47 -11.33
CA HIS A 5 -13.48 11.50 -11.20
C HIS A 5 -12.16 12.23 -11.49
N ALA A 6 -11.43 12.60 -10.46
CA ALA A 6 -10.06 13.05 -10.63
C ALA A 6 -9.22 11.83 -11.01
N THR A 7 -8.96 11.65 -12.30
CA THR A 7 -8.11 10.57 -12.81
C THR A 7 -6.68 11.09 -12.85
N VAL A 8 -5.83 10.63 -11.93
CA VAL A 8 -4.39 10.92 -11.97
C VAL A 8 -3.71 9.83 -12.77
N ARG A 9 -2.99 10.21 -13.83
CA ARG A 9 -2.19 9.28 -14.64
C ARG A 9 -0.88 9.01 -13.92
N MET A 10 -0.72 7.79 -13.43
CA MET A 10 0.47 7.28 -12.76
C MET A 10 1.10 6.16 -13.59
N ARG A 11 2.27 5.69 -13.18
CA ARG A 11 2.98 4.61 -13.85
C ARG A 11 3.38 3.52 -12.86
N LEU A 12 3.20 2.26 -13.24
CA LEU A 12 3.73 1.12 -12.52
C LEU A 12 5.23 1.01 -12.78
N VAL A 13 6.06 1.13 -11.74
CA VAL A 13 7.53 1.06 -11.85
C VAL A 13 8.09 -0.29 -11.47
N ARG A 14 7.37 -1.08 -10.68
CA ARG A 14 7.77 -2.43 -10.28
C ARG A 14 6.56 -3.31 -10.07
N ALA A 15 6.62 -4.53 -10.60
CA ALA A 15 5.71 -5.62 -10.28
C ALA A 15 6.52 -6.85 -9.89
N GLN A 16 6.32 -7.37 -8.67
CA GLN A 16 6.75 -8.71 -8.29
C GLN A 16 5.51 -9.59 -8.25
N VAL A 17 5.36 -10.41 -9.30
CA VAL A 17 4.24 -11.36 -9.37
C VAL A 17 4.63 -12.61 -8.59
N ARG A 18 4.11 -12.74 -7.37
CA ARG A 18 3.97 -14.05 -6.76
C ARG A 18 2.66 -14.65 -7.26
N ARG A 19 2.68 -15.93 -7.63
CA ARG A 19 1.49 -16.63 -8.10
C ARG A 19 0.45 -16.63 -6.99
N VAL A 20 -0.55 -15.77 -7.10
CA VAL A 20 -1.66 -15.69 -6.14
C VAL A 20 -2.71 -16.70 -6.59
N LEU A 21 -2.86 -17.77 -5.83
CA LEU A 21 -3.88 -18.79 -6.04
C LEU A 21 -5.18 -18.33 -5.38
N ARG A 22 -5.95 -17.52 -6.06
CA ARG A 22 -7.30 -17.02 -5.70
C ARG A 22 -7.31 -16.01 -4.57
N VAL A 23 -7.86 -14.83 -4.83
CA VAL A 23 -8.43 -14.02 -3.77
C VAL A 23 -9.26 -12.84 -4.22
N SER A 24 -10.27 -12.58 -3.43
CA SER A 24 -10.78 -11.25 -3.16
C SER A 24 -11.17 -11.18 -1.68
N ALA A 25 -10.58 -10.27 -0.91
CA ALA A 25 -11.04 -10.00 0.45
C ALA A 25 -12.50 -9.48 0.44
N ALA A 26 -12.92 -8.83 -0.63
CA ALA A 26 -14.29 -8.41 -0.86
C ALA A 26 -15.22 -9.56 -1.24
N ALA A 27 -14.70 -10.74 -1.60
CA ALA A 27 -15.45 -11.90 -2.07
C ALA A 27 -15.09 -13.21 -1.35
N GLY A 28 -14.48 -13.14 -0.15
CA GLY A 28 -14.17 -14.35 0.65
C GLY A 28 -13.04 -15.20 0.08
N GLY A 29 -12.06 -14.58 -0.57
CA GLY A 29 -10.95 -15.30 -1.19
C GLY A 29 -9.86 -15.76 -0.24
N GLN A 30 -9.04 -16.72 -0.69
CA GLN A 30 -7.90 -17.28 0.02
C GLN A 30 -6.58 -16.78 -0.57
N THR A 31 -5.59 -16.44 0.26
CA THR A 31 -4.21 -16.17 -0.16
C THR A 31 -3.31 -17.32 0.24
N ALA A 32 -2.38 -17.70 -0.63
CA ALA A 32 -1.34 -18.66 -0.30
C ALA A 32 -0.01 -17.94 -0.06
N PHE A 33 0.62 -18.21 1.09
CA PHE A 33 1.97 -17.72 1.44
C PHE A 33 2.17 -16.20 1.44
N SER A 34 1.10 -15.41 1.55
CA SER A 34 1.17 -13.98 1.84
C SER A 34 0.69 -13.72 3.27
N ASP A 35 1.12 -12.60 3.83
CA ASP A 35 0.48 -12.07 5.04
C ASP A 35 -1.02 -11.87 4.77
N GLY A 36 -1.79 -11.28 5.64
CA GLY A 36 -3.24 -11.18 5.50
C GLY A 36 -3.82 -10.72 4.15
N PHE A 37 -2.97 -10.19 3.23
CA PHE A 37 -3.39 -9.71 1.90
C PHE A 37 -2.40 -10.11 0.80
N PRO A 38 -2.88 -10.32 -0.44
CA PRO A 38 -2.05 -10.86 -1.52
C PRO A 38 -0.96 -9.91 -2.00
N LEU A 39 -1.20 -8.61 -1.96
CA LEU A 39 -0.31 -7.62 -2.55
C LEU A 39 -0.15 -6.39 -1.64
N LEU A 40 1.07 -5.87 -1.61
CA LEU A 40 1.43 -4.59 -1.02
C LEU A 40 1.79 -3.60 -2.12
N LEU A 41 1.19 -2.43 -2.08
CA LEU A 41 1.47 -1.30 -2.96
C LEU A 41 2.11 -0.17 -2.18
N ILE A 42 3.16 0.44 -2.74
CA ILE A 42 3.83 1.63 -2.20
C ILE A 42 4.12 2.59 -3.35
N SER A 43 4.08 3.90 -3.11
CA SER A 43 4.53 4.90 -4.07
C SER A 43 6.01 5.26 -3.87
N GLU A 44 6.68 5.63 -4.97
CA GLU A 44 8.06 6.17 -4.90
C GLU A 44 8.09 7.48 -4.12
N ALA A 45 7.05 8.29 -4.24
CA ALA A 45 6.95 9.57 -3.54
C ALA A 45 6.86 9.37 -2.01
N SER A 46 6.12 8.34 -1.55
CA SER A 46 6.04 8.00 -0.11
C SER A 46 7.39 7.56 0.44
N LEU A 47 8.15 6.77 -0.32
CA LEU A 47 9.51 6.41 0.07
C LEU A 47 10.45 7.62 0.08
N SER A 48 10.33 8.50 -0.89
CA SER A 48 11.13 9.73 -0.96
C SER A 48 10.87 10.64 0.24
N ASP A 49 9.60 10.84 0.61
CA ASP A 49 9.24 11.61 1.81
C ASP A 49 9.77 10.95 3.09
N PHE A 50 9.61 9.63 3.25
CA PHE A 50 10.21 8.91 4.36
C PHE A 50 11.73 9.10 4.42
N ASN A 51 12.41 8.94 3.29
CA ASN A 51 13.87 9.06 3.21
C ASN A 51 14.38 10.47 3.48
N SER A 52 13.56 11.51 3.33
CA SER A 52 13.90 12.86 3.73
C SER A 52 13.93 13.07 5.25
N ARG A 53 13.38 12.12 6.02
CA ARG A 53 13.24 12.18 7.48
C ARG A 53 14.23 11.31 8.23
N VAL A 54 14.97 10.45 7.55
CA VAL A 54 15.98 9.57 8.14
C VAL A 54 17.38 10.00 7.77
N SER A 55 18.33 9.76 8.66
CA SER A 55 19.74 10.08 8.41
C SER A 55 20.38 9.24 7.32
N SER A 56 19.92 8.01 7.15
CA SER A 56 20.41 7.07 6.12
C SER A 56 19.22 6.56 5.31
N PRO A 57 19.10 6.92 4.02
CA PRO A 57 17.99 6.51 3.18
C PRO A 57 17.88 4.99 3.06
N LEU A 58 16.65 4.49 3.12
CA LEU A 58 16.35 3.07 2.97
C LEU A 58 15.89 2.75 1.56
N PRO A 59 16.29 1.61 1.00
CA PRO A 59 15.82 1.17 -0.30
C PRO A 59 14.37 0.66 -0.23
N MET A 60 13.64 0.71 -1.36
CA MET A 60 12.26 0.25 -1.48
C MET A 60 12.09 -1.22 -1.07
N ASN A 61 13.11 -2.07 -1.30
CA ASN A 61 13.04 -3.49 -0.95
C ASN A 61 12.93 -3.74 0.56
N ARG A 62 13.31 -2.77 1.42
CA ARG A 62 13.14 -2.85 2.86
C ARG A 62 11.67 -3.06 3.24
N PHE A 63 10.76 -2.47 2.48
CA PHE A 63 9.32 -2.55 2.70
C PHE A 63 8.66 -3.72 1.96
N ARG A 64 9.36 -4.37 1.02
CA ARG A 64 8.93 -5.56 0.28
C ARG A 64 7.62 -5.38 -0.51
N PRO A 65 7.38 -4.28 -1.22
CA PRO A 65 6.18 -4.12 -2.02
C PRO A 65 6.16 -5.09 -3.20
N ASN A 66 4.94 -5.49 -3.58
CA ASN A 66 4.69 -6.21 -4.81
C ASN A 66 4.55 -5.25 -5.99
N LEU A 67 3.88 -4.11 -5.75
CA LEU A 67 3.67 -3.06 -6.74
C LEU A 67 4.25 -1.74 -6.25
N VAL A 68 4.98 -1.07 -7.11
CA VAL A 68 5.50 0.28 -6.85
C VAL A 68 4.98 1.20 -7.93
N VAL A 69 4.41 2.34 -7.54
CA VAL A 69 3.84 3.34 -8.44
C VAL A 69 4.62 4.64 -8.36
N ALA A 70 4.68 5.37 -9.47
CA ALA A 70 5.29 6.70 -9.55
C ALA A 70 4.33 7.69 -10.19
N GLY A 71 4.57 8.98 -9.96
CA GLY A 71 3.80 10.08 -10.56
C GLY A 71 2.60 10.52 -9.72
N CYS A 72 2.51 10.11 -8.46
CA CYS A 72 1.59 10.65 -7.46
C CYS A 72 2.36 11.39 -6.35
N GLY A 73 1.64 12.14 -5.51
CA GLY A 73 2.21 12.73 -4.29
C GLY A 73 2.51 11.68 -3.20
N ALA A 74 3.30 12.07 -2.22
CA ALA A 74 3.59 11.22 -1.06
C ALA A 74 2.30 10.88 -0.31
N TYR A 75 2.14 9.60 0.02
CA TYR A 75 0.97 9.04 0.73
C TYR A 75 -0.38 9.23 0.01
N ALA A 76 -0.37 9.56 -1.28
CA ALA A 76 -1.60 9.65 -2.07
C ALA A 76 -2.35 8.31 -2.09
N GLU A 77 -1.62 7.20 -2.02
CA GLU A 77 -2.18 5.84 -1.94
C GLU A 77 -3.07 5.59 -0.72
N ASP A 78 -2.95 6.40 0.34
CA ASP A 78 -3.81 6.30 1.53
C ASP A 78 -5.27 6.69 1.24
N GLN A 79 -5.50 7.46 0.18
CA GLN A 79 -6.84 7.96 -0.20
C GLN A 79 -7.49 7.15 -1.32
N TRP A 80 -6.80 6.15 -1.84
CA TRP A 80 -7.32 5.38 -2.96
C TRP A 80 -8.29 4.29 -2.51
N ARG A 81 -9.34 4.10 -3.30
CA ARG A 81 -10.33 3.04 -3.11
C ARG A 81 -10.10 1.88 -4.07
N THR A 82 -9.93 2.20 -5.33
CA THR A 82 -9.68 1.23 -6.39
C THR A 82 -8.60 1.73 -7.32
N LEU A 83 -7.85 0.80 -7.89
CA LEU A 83 -6.82 1.05 -8.88
C LEU A 83 -7.11 0.25 -10.13
N ARG A 84 -6.86 0.83 -11.29
CA ARG A 84 -6.77 0.11 -12.55
C ARG A 84 -5.33 0.22 -13.06
N ILE A 85 -4.69 -0.93 -13.25
CA ILE A 85 -3.33 -1.03 -13.80
C ILE A 85 -3.42 -1.90 -15.05
N GLY A 86 -3.15 -1.33 -16.23
CA GLY A 86 -3.46 -2.00 -17.48
C GLY A 86 -4.94 -2.36 -17.54
N GLU A 87 -5.25 -3.66 -17.70
CA GLU A 87 -6.62 -4.18 -17.74
C GLU A 87 -7.11 -4.69 -16.38
N THR A 88 -6.26 -4.74 -15.36
CA THR A 88 -6.58 -5.33 -14.05
C THR A 88 -7.04 -4.27 -13.06
N THR A 89 -8.14 -4.55 -12.38
CA THR A 89 -8.66 -3.70 -11.28
C THR A 89 -8.26 -4.28 -9.94
N PHE A 90 -7.85 -3.39 -9.03
CA PHE A 90 -7.48 -3.71 -7.65
C PHE A 90 -8.32 -2.90 -6.68
N HIS A 91 -8.67 -3.52 -5.56
CA HIS A 91 -9.27 -2.84 -4.41
C HIS A 91 -8.19 -2.52 -3.39
N VAL A 92 -8.14 -1.27 -2.93
CA VAL A 92 -7.33 -0.86 -1.78
C VAL A 92 -8.12 -1.21 -0.53
N VAL A 93 -7.56 -2.10 0.30
CA VAL A 93 -8.31 -2.69 1.42
C VAL A 93 -8.06 -1.91 2.70
N LYS A 94 -6.80 -1.75 3.08
CA LYS A 94 -6.41 -1.02 4.29
C LYS A 94 -4.93 -0.66 4.27
N PRO A 95 -4.50 0.35 5.05
CA PRO A 95 -3.09 0.61 5.28
C PRO A 95 -2.37 -0.62 5.82
N CYS A 96 -1.12 -0.82 5.39
CA CYS A 96 -0.30 -1.95 5.83
C CYS A 96 0.45 -1.59 7.11
N SER A 97 0.11 -2.25 8.22
CA SER A 97 0.90 -2.15 9.46
C SER A 97 2.26 -2.79 9.25
N ARG A 98 3.31 -2.15 9.75
CA ARG A 98 4.69 -2.57 9.54
C ARG A 98 5.24 -3.26 10.78
N CYS A 99 5.82 -4.42 10.59
CA CYS A 99 6.44 -5.21 11.64
C CYS A 99 7.99 -5.07 11.63
N LYS A 100 8.63 -5.67 12.62
CA LYS A 100 10.10 -5.67 12.77
C LYS A 100 10.88 -6.23 11.58
N ILE A 101 10.24 -6.95 10.65
CA ILE A 101 10.90 -7.47 9.45
C ILE A 101 11.45 -6.34 8.58
N THR A 102 10.79 -5.17 8.58
CA THR A 102 11.23 -3.99 7.83
C THR A 102 12.49 -3.34 8.40
N THR A 103 12.88 -3.67 9.62
CA THR A 103 14.13 -3.17 10.21
C THR A 103 15.35 -4.01 9.82
N THR A 104 15.15 -5.15 9.16
CA THR A 104 16.25 -6.03 8.73
C THR A 104 16.68 -5.66 7.33
N ASP A 105 17.97 -5.40 7.15
CA ASP A 105 18.59 -5.22 5.85
C ASP A 105 18.59 -6.54 5.08
N GLN A 106 18.07 -6.53 3.85
CA GLN A 106 17.86 -7.76 3.08
C GLN A 106 19.14 -8.31 2.43
N GLU A 107 20.19 -7.50 2.32
CA GLU A 107 21.46 -7.90 1.75
C GLU A 107 22.42 -8.42 2.83
N THR A 108 22.47 -7.71 3.97
CA THR A 108 23.43 -8.02 5.03
C THR A 108 22.84 -8.83 6.18
N GLY A 109 21.50 -8.87 6.32
CA GLY A 109 20.81 -9.46 7.46
C GLY A 109 20.87 -8.60 8.75
N TYR A 110 21.57 -7.45 8.72
CA TYR A 110 21.67 -6.58 9.87
C TYR A 110 20.30 -6.02 10.25
N ARG A 111 19.99 -6.04 11.56
CA ARG A 111 18.75 -5.50 12.10
C ARG A 111 19.01 -4.20 12.85
N GLY A 112 18.40 -3.13 12.38
CA GLY A 112 18.36 -1.82 13.02
C GLY A 112 17.01 -1.49 13.66
N GLU A 113 16.73 -0.21 13.84
CA GLU A 113 15.47 0.31 14.37
C GLU A 113 14.60 0.94 13.29
N GLU A 114 15.22 1.45 12.22
CA GLU A 114 14.50 2.03 11.08
C GLU A 114 13.92 0.94 10.16
N PRO A 115 12.76 1.18 9.58
CA PRO A 115 11.97 2.42 9.46
C PRO A 115 11.00 2.67 10.62
N LEU A 116 10.86 1.78 11.59
CA LEU A 116 9.78 1.83 12.59
C LEU A 116 9.90 3.06 13.49
N THR A 117 11.12 3.45 13.88
CA THR A 117 11.37 4.61 14.72
C THR A 117 10.84 5.88 14.06
N THR A 118 11.28 6.17 12.85
CA THR A 118 10.83 7.37 12.13
C THR A 118 9.34 7.31 11.81
N LEU A 119 8.82 6.18 11.30
CA LEU A 119 7.38 6.04 11.00
C LEU A 119 6.51 6.26 12.24
N SER A 120 6.99 5.91 13.44
CA SER A 120 6.24 6.08 14.68
C SER A 120 5.97 7.53 15.03
N THR A 121 6.64 8.48 14.41
CA THR A 121 6.48 9.91 14.69
C THR A 121 5.32 10.55 13.92
N TYR A 122 4.87 9.95 12.81
CA TYR A 122 3.86 10.56 11.92
C TYR A 122 2.98 9.56 11.15
N ARG A 123 3.16 8.25 11.37
CA ARG A 123 2.41 7.21 10.64
C ARG A 123 1.75 6.20 11.57
N ARG A 124 1.37 6.63 12.78
CA ARG A 124 0.58 5.79 13.69
C ARG A 124 -0.87 5.68 13.24
N LYS A 125 -1.64 4.81 13.89
CA LYS A 125 -3.06 4.57 13.60
C LYS A 125 -3.88 5.85 13.50
N GLN A 126 -3.71 6.77 14.44
CA GLN A 126 -4.41 8.05 14.44
C GLN A 126 -4.03 8.97 13.28
N ASP A 127 -2.76 8.96 12.88
CA ASP A 127 -2.23 9.83 11.83
C ASP A 127 -2.76 9.44 10.46
N VAL A 128 -2.83 8.13 10.21
CA VAL A 128 -3.31 7.56 8.94
C VAL A 128 -4.80 7.19 8.99
N LYS A 129 -5.46 7.39 10.14
CA LYS A 129 -6.87 7.01 10.36
C LYS A 129 -7.15 5.56 9.97
N ALA A 130 -6.22 4.65 10.32
CA ALA A 130 -6.34 3.25 9.96
C ALA A 130 -7.56 2.61 10.64
N PRO A 131 -8.39 1.84 9.92
CA PRO A 131 -9.59 1.24 10.48
C PRO A 131 -9.28 0.16 11.52
N CYS A 132 -8.13 -0.50 11.39
CA CYS A 132 -7.70 -1.61 12.24
C CYS A 132 -6.27 -1.40 12.74
N GLY A 133 -5.83 -2.26 13.66
CA GLY A 133 -4.50 -2.26 14.27
C GLY A 133 -4.48 -1.61 15.64
N ASP A 134 -3.38 -1.79 16.34
CA ASP A 134 -3.17 -1.22 17.67
C ASP A 134 -2.70 0.24 17.60
N ALA A 135 -2.85 0.96 18.71
CA ALA A 135 -2.43 2.36 18.79
C ALA A 135 -0.93 2.57 18.52
N VAL A 136 -0.13 1.54 18.82
CA VAL A 136 1.32 1.54 18.60
C VAL A 136 1.75 1.14 17.19
N ASP A 137 0.84 0.61 16.38
CA ASP A 137 1.15 0.21 15.01
C ASP A 137 1.51 1.41 14.16
N VAL A 138 2.47 1.20 13.29
CA VAL A 138 2.90 2.17 12.27
C VAL A 138 2.55 1.63 10.87
N PHE A 139 2.18 2.52 9.97
CA PHE A 139 1.61 2.15 8.67
C PHE A 139 2.41 2.75 7.52
N PHE A 140 2.71 1.93 6.51
CA PHE A 140 3.39 2.38 5.29
C PHE A 140 2.99 1.49 4.11
N GLY A 141 2.41 2.11 3.07
CA GLY A 141 1.83 1.43 1.91
C GLY A 141 0.45 0.85 2.17
N GLN A 142 -0.15 0.29 1.12
CA GLN A 142 -1.52 -0.19 1.11
C GLN A 142 -1.60 -1.67 0.78
N ASN A 143 -2.36 -2.41 1.58
CA ASN A 143 -2.78 -3.77 1.24
C ASN A 143 -3.84 -3.71 0.14
N ILE A 144 -3.61 -4.42 -0.95
CA ILE A 144 -4.53 -4.44 -2.09
C ILE A 144 -4.86 -5.86 -2.53
N CYS A 145 -6.06 -6.01 -3.10
CA CYS A 145 -6.53 -7.27 -3.70
C CYS A 145 -6.93 -7.02 -5.14
N HIS A 146 -6.57 -7.92 -6.05
CA HIS A 146 -7.06 -7.86 -7.42
C HIS A 146 -8.52 -8.34 -7.49
N GLN A 147 -9.33 -7.69 -8.30
CA GLN A 147 -10.73 -8.08 -8.53
C GLN A 147 -10.83 -9.32 -9.41
N GLN A 148 -9.94 -9.43 -10.38
CA GLN A 148 -9.90 -10.54 -11.34
C GLN A 148 -8.45 -10.84 -11.71
N GLN A 149 -8.22 -12.04 -12.23
CA GLN A 149 -6.91 -12.40 -12.78
C GLN A 149 -6.58 -11.55 -14.00
N GLY A 150 -5.31 -11.17 -14.12
CA GLY A 150 -4.85 -10.35 -15.23
C GLY A 150 -3.34 -10.21 -15.23
N ARG A 151 -2.82 -9.54 -16.26
CA ARG A 151 -1.41 -9.21 -16.40
C ARG A 151 -1.19 -7.74 -16.08
N VAL A 152 -0.13 -7.45 -15.36
CA VAL A 152 0.40 -6.10 -15.16
C VAL A 152 1.87 -6.08 -15.55
N SER A 153 2.30 -5.02 -16.19
CA SER A 153 3.66 -4.86 -16.70
C SER A 153 4.27 -3.57 -16.20
N LYS A 154 5.59 -3.56 -16.02
CA LYS A 154 6.31 -2.32 -15.72
C LYS A 154 6.05 -1.29 -16.83
N GLY A 155 5.66 -0.09 -16.42
CA GLY A 155 5.32 0.99 -17.34
C GLY A 155 3.82 1.16 -17.63
N ASP A 156 2.99 0.20 -17.21
CA ASP A 156 1.54 0.32 -17.35
C ASP A 156 1.01 1.56 -16.67
N ALA A 157 0.02 2.21 -17.30
CA ALA A 157 -0.68 3.33 -16.72
C ALA A 157 -1.49 2.90 -15.52
N VAL A 158 -1.43 3.68 -14.44
CA VAL A 158 -2.17 3.46 -13.20
C VAL A 158 -3.20 4.57 -13.04
N TYR A 159 -4.45 4.17 -12.85
CA TYR A 159 -5.56 5.08 -12.60
C TYR A 159 -6.15 4.76 -11.25
N ALA A 160 -6.28 5.77 -10.38
CA ALA A 160 -6.86 5.61 -9.06
C ALA A 160 -8.20 6.31 -8.95
N ASN A 161 -9.16 5.65 -8.27
CA ASN A 161 -10.38 6.28 -7.79
C ASN A 161 -10.24 6.50 -6.29
N PHE A 162 -10.71 7.65 -5.84
CA PHE A 162 -10.64 8.08 -4.46
C PHE A 162 -11.90 7.71 -3.69
N TRP A 163 -11.80 7.67 -2.35
CA TRP A 163 -12.97 7.64 -1.49
C TRP A 163 -13.76 8.94 -1.67
N GLN A 164 -15.06 8.86 -1.95
CA GLN A 164 -15.92 10.04 -2.16
C GLN A 164 -16.27 10.77 -0.87
N TYR A 165 -15.96 10.19 0.30
CA TYR A 165 -16.27 10.75 1.61
C TYR A 165 -15.09 10.57 2.58
N PRO A 166 -14.88 11.54 3.49
CA PRO A 166 -13.91 11.36 4.56
C PRO A 166 -14.28 10.16 5.44
N TRP A 167 -13.29 9.42 5.87
CA TRP A 167 -13.37 8.15 6.61
C TRP A 167 -14.27 8.12 7.84
N TYR A 168 -14.71 9.27 8.37
CA TYR A 168 -15.45 9.34 9.63
C TYR A 168 -16.97 9.44 9.51
N LEU A 169 -17.57 9.26 8.34
CA LEU A 169 -19.01 9.10 8.19
C LEU A 169 -19.39 7.62 8.03
N GLY A 170 -19.13 6.84 9.07
CA GLY A 170 -19.94 5.73 9.51
C GLY A 170 -20.24 4.59 8.51
N GLY A 171 -19.24 4.02 7.87
CA GLY A 171 -19.37 2.73 7.19
C GLY A 171 -18.54 1.68 7.92
N TYR A 172 -19.19 0.84 8.74
CA TYR A 172 -18.55 -0.29 9.42
C TYR A 172 -18.00 -1.28 8.40
N TRP A 173 -16.69 -1.33 8.23
CA TRP A 173 -16.01 -2.43 7.57
C TRP A 173 -15.62 -3.47 8.63
N HIS A 174 -16.37 -4.56 8.67
CA HIS A 174 -16.02 -5.74 9.46
C HIS A 174 -14.88 -6.52 8.79
N PHE A 175 -13.65 -5.97 8.78
CA PHE A 175 -12.45 -6.65 8.27
C PHE A 175 -11.25 -6.48 9.21
N CYS A 176 -11.50 -6.58 10.50
CA CYS A 176 -10.45 -6.75 11.51
C CYS A 176 -10.41 -8.19 11.97
#